data_25325d3bc867a77373b86934febd59ce
#
_entry.id   25325d3bc867a77373b86934febd59ce
#
_cell.length_a   1.000
_cell.length_b   1.000
_cell.length_c   1.000
_cell.angle_alpha   90.00
_cell.angle_beta   90.00
_cell.angle_gamma   90.00
#
_symmetry.space_group_name_H-M   'P 1'
#
loop_
_entity.id
_entity.type
_entity.pdbx_description
1 polymer ?
#
loop_
_entity_poly.entity_id
_entity_poly.type
_entity_poly.pdbx_seq_one_letter_code
_entity_poly.pdbx_strand_id
1 'polypeptide(L)'
;MPEKKIYKGIVVSNQEIADGIMKMKLSAPEAAGEARPGQFANLYPAADSLILPRPISICDADGDDGTLTFVYAVVGAGTAEFAGYESGDTVRVSSPLGTGFLLPSPAGAESVPALGSLNAVLIGGGGGCAPMLVAAKEL
;
A
#
# COMPACT_ATOMS: atom_id res chain seq x y z
N MET A 1 18.79 10.30 -2.19
CA MET A 1 17.31 10.15 -2.13
C MET A 1 16.86 9.49 -3.42
N PRO A 2 16.13 8.40 -3.37
CA PRO A 2 15.55 7.85 -4.58
C PRO A 2 14.59 8.87 -5.17
N GLU A 3 14.64 9.04 -6.48
CA GLU A 3 13.77 9.94 -7.22
C GLU A 3 12.31 9.47 -7.08
N LYS A 4 11.44 10.35 -6.62
CA LYS A 4 10.00 10.05 -6.51
C LYS A 4 9.42 9.95 -7.92
N LYS A 5 8.96 8.76 -8.29
CA LYS A 5 8.35 8.50 -9.59
C LYS A 5 6.83 8.37 -9.44
N ILE A 6 6.13 8.64 -10.53
CA ILE A 6 4.69 8.37 -10.64
C ILE A 6 4.52 7.34 -11.74
N TYR A 7 3.86 6.25 -11.40
CA TYR A 7 3.58 5.14 -12.30
C TYR A 7 2.12 5.13 -12.72
N LYS A 8 1.84 4.50 -13.83
CA LYS A 8 0.50 4.18 -14.26
C LYS A 8 0.11 2.82 -13.71
N GLY A 9 -0.83 2.79 -12.77
CA GLY A 9 -1.43 1.56 -12.28
C GLY A 9 -2.73 1.23 -13.00
N ILE A 10 -3.03 -0.06 -13.13
CA ILE A 10 -4.31 -0.56 -13.65
C ILE A 10 -5.06 -1.24 -12.51
N VAL A 11 -6.32 -0.87 -12.32
CA VAL A 11 -7.18 -1.50 -11.32
C VAL A 11 -7.44 -2.95 -11.72
N VAL A 12 -7.05 -3.88 -10.87
CA VAL A 12 -7.34 -5.31 -11.02
C VAL A 12 -8.69 -5.64 -10.39
N SER A 13 -8.91 -5.11 -9.18
CA SER A 13 -10.18 -5.23 -8.46
C SER A 13 -10.35 -4.05 -7.50
N ASN A 14 -11.59 -3.70 -7.24
CA ASN A 14 -11.95 -2.65 -6.28
C ASN A 14 -13.28 -3.03 -5.63
N GLN A 15 -13.27 -3.36 -4.36
CA GLN A 15 -14.42 -3.96 -3.67
C GLN A 15 -14.64 -3.30 -2.32
N GLU A 16 -15.88 -3.06 -1.98
CA GLU A 16 -16.25 -2.70 -0.61
C GLU A 16 -16.19 -3.95 0.28
N ILE A 17 -15.37 -3.89 1.32
CA ILE A 17 -15.15 -5.03 2.25
C ILE A 17 -15.83 -4.82 3.61
N ALA A 18 -16.23 -3.58 3.91
CA ALA A 18 -17.03 -3.19 5.05
C ALA A 18 -17.69 -1.84 4.70
N ASP A 19 -18.64 -1.39 5.50
CA ASP A 19 -19.36 -0.13 5.26
C ASP A 19 -18.38 1.05 5.11
N GLY A 20 -18.32 1.63 3.91
CA GLY A 20 -17.42 2.72 3.55
C GLY A 20 -15.92 2.35 3.49
N ILE A 21 -15.57 1.06 3.55
CA ILE A 21 -14.17 0.58 3.47
C ILE A 21 -13.96 -0.19 2.18
N MET A 22 -13.05 0.30 1.35
CA MET A 22 -12.71 -0.26 0.06
C MET A 22 -11.38 -1.03 0.12
N LYS A 23 -11.29 -2.10 -0.68
CA LYS A 23 -10.05 -2.81 -0.97
C LYS A 23 -9.80 -2.75 -2.48
N MET A 24 -8.74 -2.05 -2.87
CA MET A 24 -8.31 -1.90 -4.26
C MET A 24 -7.01 -2.67 -4.49
N LYS A 25 -6.96 -3.48 -5.54
CA LYS A 25 -5.73 -4.11 -6.04
C LYS A 25 -5.34 -3.43 -7.35
N LEU A 26 -4.11 -2.94 -7.41
CA LEU A 26 -3.52 -2.29 -8.58
C LEU A 26 -2.40 -3.14 -9.17
N SER A 27 -2.39 -3.30 -10.49
CA SER A 27 -1.20 -3.74 -11.23
C SER A 27 -0.29 -2.52 -11.44
N ALA A 28 0.86 -2.50 -10.78
CA ALA A 28 1.88 -1.46 -10.86
C ALA A 28 3.25 -2.10 -10.54
N PRO A 29 3.82 -2.88 -11.48
CA PRO A 29 4.98 -3.75 -11.22
C PRO A 29 6.18 -3.03 -10.63
N GLU A 30 6.51 -1.83 -11.14
CA GLU A 30 7.64 -1.07 -10.65
C GLU A 30 7.46 -0.64 -9.19
N ALA A 31 6.29 -0.12 -8.85
CA ALA A 31 5.98 0.29 -7.48
C ALA A 31 5.87 -0.92 -6.54
N ALA A 32 5.32 -2.05 -7.01
CA ALA A 32 5.21 -3.27 -6.22
C ALA A 32 6.59 -3.86 -5.88
N GLY A 33 7.53 -3.86 -6.83
CA GLY A 33 8.90 -4.34 -6.63
C GLY A 33 9.73 -3.48 -5.67
N GLU A 34 9.37 -2.20 -5.50
CA GLU A 34 10.06 -1.26 -4.59
C GLU A 34 9.43 -1.22 -3.18
N ALA A 35 8.22 -1.76 -3.01
CA ALA A 35 7.45 -1.61 -1.77
C ALA A 35 8.04 -2.40 -0.60
N ARG A 36 8.00 -1.79 0.58
CA ARG A 36 8.42 -2.39 1.85
C ARG A 36 7.32 -2.22 2.91
N PRO A 37 7.23 -3.14 3.88
CA PRO A 37 6.28 -3.01 4.99
C PRO A 37 6.35 -1.67 5.70
N GLY A 38 5.19 -1.09 6.00
CA GLY A 38 5.08 0.20 6.69
C GLY A 38 5.13 1.43 5.78
N GLN A 39 5.35 1.25 4.48
CA GLN A 39 5.29 2.34 3.50
C GLN A 39 3.86 2.63 3.05
N PHE A 40 3.70 3.78 2.42
CA PHE A 40 2.47 4.22 1.77
C PHE A 40 2.75 4.66 0.34
N ALA A 41 1.72 4.86 -0.45
CA ALA A 41 1.83 5.50 -1.76
C ALA A 41 0.78 6.60 -1.90
N ASN A 42 1.09 7.58 -2.72
CA ASN A 42 0.14 8.61 -3.13
C ASN A 42 -0.67 8.10 -4.33
N LEU A 43 -1.98 8.03 -4.17
CA LEU A 43 -2.91 7.82 -5.27
C LEU A 43 -3.43 9.17 -5.76
N TYR A 44 -3.40 9.39 -7.06
CA TYR A 44 -3.78 10.65 -7.69
C TYR A 44 -5.17 10.51 -8.33
N PRO A 45 -6.16 11.28 -7.87
CA PRO A 45 -7.45 11.36 -8.53
C PRO A 45 -7.32 11.82 -9.98
N ALA A 46 -8.24 11.41 -10.85
CA ALA A 46 -8.27 11.82 -12.25
C ALA A 46 -8.99 13.15 -12.45
N ALA A 47 -9.94 13.48 -11.57
CA ALA A 47 -10.72 14.72 -11.68
C ALA A 47 -9.84 15.96 -11.50
N ASP A 48 -9.90 16.89 -12.44
CA ASP A 48 -9.10 18.13 -12.45
C ASP A 48 -9.33 19.02 -11.22
N SER A 49 -10.48 18.90 -10.57
CA SER A 49 -10.82 19.61 -9.33
C SER A 49 -10.13 19.03 -8.09
N LEU A 50 -9.54 17.84 -8.18
CA LEU A 50 -8.91 17.13 -7.07
C LEU A 50 -7.38 17.12 -7.24
N ILE A 51 -6.77 18.25 -6.96
CA ILE A 51 -5.33 18.49 -7.23
C ILE A 51 -4.42 17.64 -6.32
N LEU A 52 -4.83 17.43 -5.06
CA LEU A 52 -3.97 16.76 -4.08
C LEU A 52 -4.09 15.23 -4.18
N PRO A 53 -2.95 14.52 -4.12
CA PRO A 53 -2.98 13.08 -4.01
C PRO A 53 -3.52 12.61 -2.64
N ARG A 54 -3.91 11.37 -2.57
CA ARG A 54 -4.33 10.70 -1.32
C ARG A 54 -3.25 9.74 -0.89
N PRO A 55 -2.56 10.00 0.24
CA PRO A 55 -1.61 9.07 0.81
C PRO A 55 -2.36 7.90 1.45
N ILE A 56 -2.10 6.70 0.98
CA ILE A 56 -2.74 5.48 1.47
C ILE A 56 -1.68 4.43 1.77
N SER A 57 -1.75 3.84 2.97
CA SER A 57 -0.84 2.78 3.38
C SER A 57 -0.93 1.57 2.46
N ILE A 58 0.22 1.02 2.11
CA ILE A 58 0.30 -0.22 1.34
C ILE A 58 -0.10 -1.37 2.28
N CYS A 59 -1.22 -2.01 1.96
CA CYS A 59 -1.73 -3.15 2.71
C CYS A 59 -0.98 -4.43 2.35
N ASP A 60 -0.72 -4.61 1.06
CA ASP A 60 -0.01 -5.76 0.52
C ASP A 60 0.76 -5.36 -0.74
N ALA A 61 1.87 -6.03 -0.98
CA ALA A 61 2.68 -5.88 -2.17
C ALA A 61 3.17 -7.25 -2.63
N ASP A 62 2.96 -7.55 -3.90
CA ASP A 62 3.43 -8.76 -4.54
C ASP A 62 4.33 -8.36 -5.70
N GLY A 63 5.65 -8.53 -5.51
CA GLY A 63 6.65 -8.18 -6.52
C GLY A 63 6.64 -9.14 -7.71
N ASP A 64 6.23 -10.39 -7.53
CA ASP A 64 6.19 -11.39 -8.59
C ASP A 64 4.99 -11.14 -9.51
N ASP A 65 3.82 -10.90 -8.93
CA ASP A 65 2.61 -10.53 -9.66
C ASP A 65 2.60 -9.05 -10.10
N GLY A 66 3.48 -8.23 -9.55
CA GLY A 66 3.56 -6.81 -9.84
C GLY A 66 2.35 -6.02 -9.33
N THR A 67 1.79 -6.40 -8.17
CA THR A 67 0.56 -5.80 -7.64
C THR A 67 0.73 -5.16 -6.27
N LEU A 68 0.00 -4.05 -6.07
CA LEU A 68 -0.18 -3.38 -4.78
C LEU A 68 -1.64 -3.49 -4.35
N THR A 69 -1.86 -3.70 -3.06
CA THR A 69 -3.20 -3.68 -2.47
C THR A 69 -3.30 -2.54 -1.46
N PHE A 70 -4.38 -1.77 -1.58
CA PHE A 70 -4.74 -0.66 -0.71
C PHE A 70 -6.08 -0.93 -0.03
N VAL A 71 -6.17 -0.63 1.26
CA VAL A 71 -7.42 -0.62 2.00
C VAL A 71 -7.63 0.78 2.54
N TYR A 72 -8.75 1.41 2.22
CA TYR A 72 -9.02 2.79 2.57
C TYR A 72 -10.49 3.05 2.89
N ALA A 73 -10.73 4.04 3.74
CA ALA A 73 -12.07 4.52 4.02
C ALA A 73 -12.48 5.59 3.00
N VAL A 74 -13.74 5.58 2.62
CA VAL A 74 -14.34 6.64 1.78
C VAL A 74 -14.71 7.81 2.69
N VAL A 75 -13.83 8.81 2.75
CA VAL A 75 -13.99 9.95 3.69
C VAL A 75 -14.10 11.32 3.00
N GLY A 76 -13.93 11.37 1.70
CA GLY A 76 -13.97 12.63 0.94
C GLY A 76 -14.01 12.40 -0.56
N ALA A 77 -14.02 13.48 -1.34
CA ALA A 77 -14.19 13.45 -2.80
C ALA A 77 -13.14 12.57 -3.51
N GLY A 78 -11.88 12.60 -3.10
CA GLY A 78 -10.83 11.80 -3.72
C GLY A 78 -11.00 10.30 -3.48
N THR A 79 -11.30 9.88 -2.26
CA THR A 79 -11.56 8.47 -1.94
C THR A 79 -12.90 8.00 -2.50
N ALA A 80 -13.89 8.89 -2.64
CA ALA A 80 -15.15 8.59 -3.33
C ALA A 80 -14.92 8.34 -4.83
N GLU A 81 -14.05 9.13 -5.47
CA GLU A 81 -13.67 8.88 -6.86
C GLU A 81 -13.01 7.50 -7.00
N PHE A 82 -12.05 7.17 -6.14
CA PHE A 82 -11.39 5.86 -6.16
C PHE A 82 -12.38 4.70 -5.95
N ALA A 83 -13.37 4.89 -5.08
CA ALA A 83 -14.40 3.87 -4.83
C ALA A 83 -15.24 3.55 -6.08
N GLY A 84 -15.35 4.49 -7.01
CA GLY A 84 -16.05 4.33 -8.27
C GLY A 84 -15.25 3.64 -9.38
N TYR A 85 -13.96 3.37 -9.17
CA TYR A 85 -13.13 2.74 -10.20
C TYR A 85 -13.43 1.25 -10.33
N GLU A 86 -13.40 0.78 -11.57
CA GLU A 86 -13.63 -0.62 -11.94
C GLU A 86 -12.34 -1.27 -12.47
N SER A 87 -12.38 -2.60 -12.60
CA SER A 87 -11.29 -3.36 -13.22
C SER A 87 -10.99 -2.82 -14.63
N GLY A 88 -9.73 -2.53 -14.90
CA GLY A 88 -9.26 -1.95 -16.15
C GLY A 88 -9.06 -0.42 -16.10
N ASP A 89 -9.62 0.27 -15.11
CA ASP A 89 -9.40 1.70 -14.95
C ASP A 89 -7.94 2.01 -14.59
N THR A 90 -7.52 3.21 -14.95
CA THR A 90 -6.15 3.68 -14.69
C THR A 90 -6.10 4.57 -13.46
N VAL A 91 -5.14 4.32 -12.59
CA VAL A 91 -4.81 5.16 -11.43
C VAL A 91 -3.33 5.53 -11.48
N ARG A 92 -3.00 6.80 -11.31
CA ARG A 92 -1.62 7.22 -11.12
C ARG A 92 -1.22 6.97 -9.66
N VAL A 93 -0.11 6.28 -9.46
CA VAL A 93 0.41 5.91 -8.14
C VAL A 93 1.87 6.32 -8.03
N SER A 94 2.28 6.88 -6.90
CA SER A 94 3.70 7.18 -6.66
C SER A 94 4.51 5.90 -6.41
N SER A 95 5.84 6.00 -6.57
CA SER A 95 6.73 5.05 -5.90
C SER A 95 6.40 4.98 -4.40
N PRO A 96 6.71 3.86 -3.71
CA PRO A 96 6.51 3.76 -2.27
C PRO A 96 7.22 4.87 -1.50
N LEU A 97 6.57 5.40 -0.49
CA LEU A 97 7.01 6.53 0.31
C LEU A 97 7.13 6.12 1.78
N GLY A 98 7.96 6.83 2.52
CA GLY A 98 8.23 6.54 3.93
C GLY A 98 9.38 5.56 4.12
N THR A 99 9.85 5.46 5.36
CA THR A 99 11.05 4.67 5.71
C THR A 99 10.76 3.17 5.77
N GLY A 100 9.51 2.78 5.99
CA GLY A 100 9.12 1.40 6.27
C GLY A 100 9.37 0.99 7.73
N PHE A 101 8.94 -0.22 8.08
CA PHE A 101 9.20 -0.80 9.39
C PHE A 101 10.60 -1.43 9.43
N LEU A 102 11.26 -1.31 10.57
CA LEU A 102 12.50 -2.04 10.86
C LEU A 102 12.11 -3.45 11.32
N LEU A 103 12.02 -4.36 10.36
CA LEU A 103 11.72 -5.77 10.67
C LEU A 103 13.01 -6.56 10.91
N PRO A 104 12.99 -7.59 11.77
CA PRO A 104 14.12 -8.50 11.94
C PRO A 104 14.45 -9.16 10.60
N SER A 105 15.73 -9.17 10.23
CA SER A 105 16.20 -9.83 9.01
C SER A 105 17.02 -11.08 9.37
N PRO A 106 16.85 -12.19 8.65
CA PRO A 106 17.71 -13.37 8.82
C PRO A 106 19.19 -13.09 8.48
N ALA A 107 19.48 -11.98 7.80
CA ALA A 107 20.83 -11.61 7.36
C ALA A 107 21.62 -10.73 8.36
N GLY A 108 21.18 -10.61 9.62
CA GLY A 108 22.01 -10.04 10.67
C GLY A 108 22.29 -8.53 10.56
N ALA A 109 21.27 -7.70 10.55
CA ALA A 109 21.45 -6.29 10.90
C ALA A 109 21.76 -6.20 12.40
N GLU A 110 22.89 -5.59 12.76
CA GLU A 110 23.47 -5.56 14.13
C GLU A 110 22.56 -5.01 15.26
N SER A 111 21.33 -4.58 14.95
CA SER A 111 20.44 -3.93 15.91
C SER A 111 19.13 -4.66 16.20
N VAL A 112 18.83 -5.79 15.53
CA VAL A 112 17.60 -6.56 15.76
C VAL A 112 17.94 -8.03 15.89
N PRO A 113 17.49 -8.74 16.96
CA PRO A 113 17.74 -10.18 17.14
C PRO A 113 17.23 -11.01 15.95
N ALA A 114 17.91 -12.13 15.66
CA ALA A 114 17.49 -13.04 14.60
C ALA A 114 16.08 -13.58 14.83
N LEU A 115 15.29 -13.66 13.77
CA LEU A 115 13.87 -14.06 13.76
C LEU A 115 13.59 -15.41 14.46
N GLY A 116 14.53 -16.34 14.45
CA GLY A 116 14.34 -17.66 15.06
C GLY A 116 14.20 -17.69 16.60
N SER A 117 14.37 -16.54 17.27
CA SER A 117 14.30 -16.42 18.74
C SER A 117 13.21 -15.46 19.23
N LEU A 118 12.40 -14.87 18.36
CA LEU A 118 11.40 -13.85 18.70
C LEU A 118 9.97 -14.29 18.33
N ASN A 119 9.04 -14.01 19.25
CA ASN A 119 7.62 -14.02 18.93
C ASN A 119 7.20 -12.58 18.58
N ALA A 120 6.70 -12.37 17.37
CA ALA A 120 6.19 -11.07 16.94
C ALA A 120 4.68 -10.97 17.21
N VAL A 121 4.25 -9.82 17.73
CA VAL A 121 2.83 -9.47 17.88
C VAL A 121 2.57 -8.20 17.08
N LEU A 122 1.64 -8.27 16.15
CA LEU A 122 1.21 -7.15 15.34
C LEU A 122 -0.09 -6.59 15.90
N ILE A 123 -0.11 -5.30 16.19
CA ILE A 123 -1.29 -4.62 16.74
C ILE A 123 -1.68 -3.49 15.78
N GLY A 124 -2.89 -3.57 15.24
CA GLY A 124 -3.46 -2.54 14.37
C GLY A 124 -4.89 -2.22 14.78
N GLY A 125 -5.28 -0.94 14.70
CA GLY A 125 -6.64 -0.47 14.96
C GLY A 125 -7.14 0.39 13.80
N GLY A 126 -8.41 0.21 13.40
CA GLY A 126 -8.99 0.94 12.28
C GLY A 126 -8.17 0.80 11.00
N GLY A 127 -7.89 1.91 10.31
CA GLY A 127 -7.04 1.93 9.11
C GLY A 127 -5.59 1.46 9.33
N GLY A 128 -5.11 1.44 10.57
CA GLY A 128 -3.79 0.93 10.93
C GLY A 128 -3.64 -0.59 10.82
N CYS A 129 -4.73 -1.33 10.62
CA CYS A 129 -4.67 -2.77 10.33
C CYS A 129 -4.10 -3.04 8.93
N ALA A 130 -4.31 -2.15 7.97
CA ALA A 130 -3.92 -2.35 6.57
C ALA A 130 -2.42 -2.64 6.40
N PRO A 131 -1.48 -1.82 6.94
CA PRO A 131 -0.05 -2.07 6.77
C PRO A 131 0.48 -3.27 7.56
N MET A 132 -0.32 -3.86 8.45
CA MET A 132 0.10 -5.02 9.24
C MET A 132 0.19 -6.30 8.41
N LEU A 133 -0.58 -6.42 7.33
CA LEU A 133 -0.59 -7.63 6.51
C LEU A 133 0.77 -7.85 5.82
N VAL A 134 1.30 -6.83 5.16
CA VAL A 134 2.60 -6.93 4.49
C VAL A 134 3.73 -7.14 5.51
N ALA A 135 3.64 -6.53 6.70
CA ALA A 135 4.59 -6.76 7.77
C ALA A 135 4.55 -8.22 8.27
N ALA A 136 3.33 -8.80 8.39
CA ALA A 136 3.16 -10.20 8.81
C ALA A 136 3.73 -11.21 7.81
N LYS A 137 3.75 -10.87 6.51
CA LYS A 137 4.31 -11.73 5.46
C LYS A 137 5.84 -11.72 5.45
N GLU A 138 6.46 -10.64 5.92
CA GLU A 138 7.91 -10.45 5.98
C GLU A 138 8.53 -11.02 7.27
N LEU A 139 7.71 -11.30 8.30
CA LEU A 139 8.12 -11.91 9.57
C LEU A 139 8.12 -13.43 9.51
#